data_1b9935f1a4fe42d2cbabe6e9d2ebdd00
#
_entry.id   1b9935f1a4fe42d2cbabe6e9d2ebdd00
#
_cell.length_a   1.000
_cell.length_b   1.000
_cell.length_c   1.000
_cell.angle_alpha   90.00
_cell.angle_beta   90.00
_cell.angle_gamma   90.00
#
_symmetry.space_group_name_H-M   'P 1'
#
loop_
_entity.id
_entity.type
_entity.pdbx_description
1 polymer ?
#
loop_
_entity_poly.entity_id
_entity_poly.type
_entity_poly.pdbx_seq_one_letter_code
_entity_poly.pdbx_strand_id
1 'polypeptide(L)'
;SSPVACHPIPLGDTLLLVVAQLGGGSWVWRRSGGPGSPFVRHQALGQGHLRRPHAVTSAHLGGHLYLAVADSSKGGTSTVFRWASGAFYPHQALRPWRRDTHLEFLELGGRAALVVCSAARRPQVYRWSGAAFAPHTDIPHAPDAYAAKHFRARGGDGGVFLCLTRFLGDAKVMRWEGSMFREVQAVPARGSLVFQPLLLAGQRYVLLGNDFAPSRVFRPGAGGRLEPAQELPAPSPRAFVPLRAGQRHFLLATSFKGATQIYALVSEDVGT
;
A
#
# COMPACT_ATOMS: atom_id res chain seq x y z
N SER A 1 -9.26 -17.58 12.59
CA SER A 1 -8.59 -17.03 11.39
C SER A 1 -8.07 -15.65 11.72
N SER A 2 -6.83 -15.35 11.29
CA SER A 2 -6.19 -14.06 11.56
C SER A 2 -6.22 -13.21 10.30
N PRO A 3 -6.99 -12.10 10.28
CA PRO A 3 -6.97 -11.16 9.17
C PRO A 3 -5.59 -10.48 9.12
N VAL A 4 -5.05 -10.31 7.92
CA VAL A 4 -3.75 -9.68 7.67
C VAL A 4 -3.85 -8.41 6.85
N ALA A 5 -4.90 -8.28 6.06
CA ALA A 5 -5.18 -7.07 5.28
C ALA A 5 -6.69 -6.86 5.17
N CYS A 6 -7.08 -5.60 5.16
CA CYS A 6 -8.46 -5.17 5.00
C CYS A 6 -8.46 -4.00 4.01
N HIS A 7 -9.21 -4.14 2.92
CA HIS A 7 -9.21 -3.16 1.84
C HIS A 7 -10.63 -2.76 1.45
N PRO A 8 -11.04 -1.51 1.72
CA PRO A 8 -12.35 -1.01 1.32
C PRO A 8 -12.35 -0.56 -0.14
N ILE A 9 -13.43 -0.89 -0.85
CA ILE A 9 -13.63 -0.49 -2.24
C ILE A 9 -15.03 0.11 -2.38
N PRO A 10 -15.14 1.44 -2.49
CA PRO A 10 -16.41 2.08 -2.84
C PRO A 10 -16.82 1.71 -4.27
N LEU A 11 -18.08 1.30 -4.44
CA LEU A 11 -18.63 0.92 -5.74
C LEU A 11 -20.06 1.43 -5.84
N GLY A 12 -20.24 2.67 -6.35
CA GLY A 12 -21.53 3.37 -6.31
C GLY A 12 -22.03 3.51 -4.87
N ASP A 13 -23.28 3.10 -4.63
CA ASP A 13 -23.89 3.12 -3.28
C ASP A 13 -23.51 1.92 -2.41
N THR A 14 -22.63 1.08 -2.92
CA THR A 14 -22.16 -0.13 -2.24
C THR A 14 -20.72 0.06 -1.76
N LEU A 15 -20.42 -0.45 -0.58
CA LEU A 15 -19.05 -0.58 -0.09
C LEU A 15 -18.69 -2.07 -0.03
N LEU A 16 -17.66 -2.45 -0.77
CA LEU A 16 -17.03 -3.75 -0.63
C LEU A 16 -15.89 -3.67 0.39
N LEU A 17 -15.72 -4.70 1.17
CA LEU A 17 -14.62 -4.85 2.11
C LEU A 17 -13.94 -6.18 1.85
N VAL A 18 -12.73 -6.13 1.32
CA VAL A 18 -11.92 -7.32 1.07
C VAL A 18 -11.08 -7.61 2.30
N VAL A 19 -11.29 -8.77 2.91
CA VAL A 19 -10.56 -9.22 4.11
C VAL A 19 -9.70 -10.41 3.73
N ALA A 20 -8.38 -10.20 3.71
CA ALA A 20 -7.41 -11.25 3.49
C ALA A 20 -7.05 -11.93 4.81
N GLN A 21 -7.02 -13.25 4.83
CA GLN A 21 -6.76 -14.06 6.03
C GLN A 21 -5.71 -15.13 5.75
N LEU A 22 -4.82 -15.36 6.71
CA LEU A 22 -3.79 -16.41 6.62
C LEU A 22 -4.32 -17.84 6.69
N GLY A 23 -5.54 -18.01 7.15
CA GLY A 23 -6.19 -19.31 7.23
C GLY A 23 -7.70 -19.13 7.21
N GLY A 24 -8.45 -20.12 6.72
CA GLY A 24 -9.89 -20.07 6.64
C GLY A 24 -10.47 -19.29 5.45
N GLY A 25 -9.63 -18.96 4.47
CA GLY A 25 -10.03 -18.27 3.24
C GLY A 25 -10.21 -16.76 3.39
N SER A 26 -10.02 -16.06 2.29
CA SER A 26 -10.27 -14.61 2.19
C SER A 26 -11.68 -14.36 1.71
N TRP A 27 -12.27 -13.24 2.13
CA TRP A 27 -13.66 -12.93 1.88
C TRP A 27 -13.84 -11.50 1.37
N VAL A 28 -14.78 -11.35 0.47
CA VAL A 28 -15.37 -10.07 0.11
C VAL A 28 -16.68 -9.93 0.90
N TRP A 29 -16.77 -8.87 1.67
CA TRP A 29 -17.97 -8.45 2.37
C TRP A 29 -18.60 -7.30 1.63
N ARG A 30 -19.90 -7.19 1.67
CA ARG A 30 -20.67 -6.14 0.99
C ARG A 30 -21.56 -5.44 1.99
N ARG A 31 -21.60 -4.11 1.92
CA ARG A 31 -22.58 -3.28 2.56
C ARG A 31 -23.31 -2.47 1.48
N SER A 32 -24.62 -2.63 1.39
CA SER A 32 -25.50 -1.81 0.56
C SER A 32 -26.35 -0.93 1.48
N GLY A 33 -26.53 0.33 1.12
CA GLY A 33 -27.23 1.32 1.94
C GLY A 33 -26.29 2.18 2.80
N GLY A 34 -26.88 3.01 3.66
CA GLY A 34 -26.17 4.04 4.42
C GLY A 34 -25.25 3.52 5.54
N PRO A 35 -24.61 4.45 6.30
CA PRO A 35 -23.60 4.17 7.36
C PRO A 35 -24.24 3.36 8.46
N GLY A 36 -25.07 2.73 8.67
CA GLY A 36 -25.60 1.86 9.74
C GLY A 36 -25.95 0.46 9.26
N SER A 37 -25.88 0.25 7.93
CA SER A 37 -26.23 -1.06 7.38
C SER A 37 -25.13 -2.09 7.67
N PRO A 38 -25.49 -3.36 7.96
CA PRO A 38 -24.52 -4.38 8.25
C PRO A 38 -23.74 -4.81 7.02
N PHE A 39 -22.52 -5.28 7.24
CA PHE A 39 -21.77 -6.02 6.22
C PHE A 39 -22.26 -7.47 6.17
N VAL A 40 -22.50 -7.94 4.96
CA VAL A 40 -22.86 -9.34 4.71
C VAL A 40 -21.77 -10.02 3.88
N ARG A 41 -21.58 -11.31 4.08
CA ARG A 41 -20.66 -12.08 3.23
C ARG A 41 -21.17 -12.08 1.81
N HIS A 42 -20.28 -11.73 0.87
CA HIS A 42 -20.62 -11.63 -0.54
C HIS A 42 -19.95 -12.71 -1.36
N GLN A 43 -18.63 -12.90 -1.20
CA GLN A 43 -17.86 -13.82 -2.02
C GLN A 43 -16.67 -14.38 -1.23
N ALA A 44 -16.41 -15.68 -1.37
CA ALA A 44 -15.11 -16.26 -1.02
C ALA A 44 -14.11 -15.94 -2.12
N LEU A 45 -12.96 -15.39 -1.76
CA LEU A 45 -11.96 -14.92 -2.71
C LEU A 45 -10.82 -15.92 -2.87
N GLY A 46 -10.52 -16.29 -4.11
CA GLY A 46 -9.31 -17.03 -4.47
C GLY A 46 -9.24 -18.44 -3.89
N GLN A 47 -10.37 -19.14 -3.76
CA GLN A 47 -10.38 -20.54 -3.34
C GLN A 47 -9.48 -21.39 -4.25
N GLY A 48 -8.54 -22.12 -3.64
CA GLY A 48 -7.57 -22.95 -4.34
C GLY A 48 -6.34 -22.23 -4.91
N HIS A 49 -6.38 -20.90 -5.02
CA HIS A 49 -5.28 -20.08 -5.57
C HIS A 49 -4.54 -19.27 -4.50
N LEU A 50 -5.27 -18.68 -3.56
CA LEU A 50 -4.70 -17.91 -2.46
C LEU A 50 -4.53 -18.79 -1.23
N ARG A 51 -3.30 -18.99 -0.79
CA ARG A 51 -2.97 -19.82 0.38
C ARG A 51 -2.52 -19.01 1.59
N ARG A 52 -1.70 -17.98 1.37
CA ARG A 52 -1.21 -17.05 2.39
C ARG A 52 -1.25 -15.62 1.84
N PRO A 53 -2.44 -15.06 1.63
CA PRO A 53 -2.58 -13.69 1.17
C PRO A 53 -1.97 -12.74 2.20
N HIS A 54 -1.23 -11.74 1.73
CA HIS A 54 -0.44 -10.86 2.57
C HIS A 54 -0.81 -9.39 2.40
N ALA A 55 -1.22 -9.00 1.22
CA ALA A 55 -1.65 -7.64 0.90
C ALA A 55 -2.72 -7.65 -0.19
N VAL A 56 -3.56 -6.64 -0.16
CA VAL A 56 -4.66 -6.42 -1.11
C VAL A 56 -4.64 -4.97 -1.55
N THR A 57 -4.79 -4.74 -2.83
CA THR A 57 -4.95 -3.39 -3.40
C THR A 57 -5.89 -3.43 -4.61
N SER A 58 -6.46 -2.30 -4.98
CA SER A 58 -7.37 -2.20 -6.12
C SER A 58 -7.10 -0.97 -6.97
N ALA A 59 -7.49 -1.03 -8.23
CA ALA A 59 -7.43 0.09 -9.15
C ALA A 59 -8.53 -0.03 -10.23
N HIS A 60 -8.92 1.12 -10.79
CA HIS A 60 -9.74 1.18 -11.98
C HIS A 60 -8.84 1.36 -13.20
N LEU A 61 -8.90 0.42 -14.14
CA LEU A 61 -8.11 0.41 -15.36
C LEU A 61 -9.03 0.21 -16.55
N GLY A 62 -9.02 1.13 -17.50
CA GLY A 62 -9.86 1.03 -18.71
C GLY A 62 -11.36 0.89 -18.42
N GLY A 63 -11.85 1.55 -17.37
CA GLY A 63 -13.27 1.48 -16.97
C GLY A 63 -13.66 0.22 -16.16
N HIS A 64 -12.71 -0.65 -15.82
CA HIS A 64 -12.96 -1.85 -15.04
C HIS A 64 -12.22 -1.81 -13.69
N LEU A 65 -12.83 -2.40 -12.68
CA LEU A 65 -12.24 -2.56 -11.36
C LEU A 65 -11.39 -3.84 -11.31
N TYR A 66 -10.14 -3.68 -10.89
CA TYR A 66 -9.20 -4.77 -10.66
C TYR A 66 -8.77 -4.81 -9.20
N LEU A 67 -8.61 -6.02 -8.69
CA LEU A 67 -8.14 -6.31 -7.35
C LEU A 67 -6.87 -7.16 -7.45
N ALA A 68 -5.79 -6.71 -6.85
CA ALA A 68 -4.56 -7.50 -6.78
C ALA A 68 -4.33 -8.00 -5.35
N VAL A 69 -4.01 -9.27 -5.22
CA VAL A 69 -3.73 -9.93 -3.95
C VAL A 69 -2.36 -10.58 -4.00
N ALA A 70 -1.48 -10.17 -3.09
CA ALA A 70 -0.17 -10.79 -2.92
C ALA A 70 -0.29 -12.08 -2.10
N ASP A 71 0.31 -13.16 -2.58
CA ASP A 71 0.41 -14.42 -1.85
C ASP A 71 1.86 -14.74 -1.51
N SER A 72 2.14 -14.97 -0.22
CA SER A 72 3.49 -15.22 0.29
C SER A 72 3.85 -16.70 0.42
N SER A 73 3.00 -17.62 0.04
CA SER A 73 3.23 -19.07 0.16
C SER A 73 4.05 -19.62 -1.00
N LYS A 74 4.69 -20.77 -0.76
CA LYS A 74 5.40 -21.51 -1.83
C LYS A 74 4.47 -22.11 -2.89
N GLY A 75 3.21 -22.33 -2.59
CA GLY A 75 2.26 -22.95 -3.52
C GLY A 75 1.09 -22.05 -3.88
N GLY A 76 1.11 -20.81 -3.40
CA GLY A 76 0.15 -19.77 -3.78
C GLY A 76 0.68 -18.93 -4.92
N THR A 77 -0.21 -18.18 -5.52
CA THR A 77 0.11 -17.27 -6.63
C THR A 77 -0.54 -15.93 -6.38
N SER A 78 0.25 -14.87 -6.42
CA SER A 78 -0.29 -13.50 -6.45
C SER A 78 -1.16 -13.35 -7.69
N THR A 79 -2.37 -12.88 -7.50
CA THR A 79 -3.41 -12.91 -8.52
C THR A 79 -4.06 -11.54 -8.67
N VAL A 80 -4.31 -11.16 -9.92
CA VAL A 80 -5.15 -10.01 -10.26
C VAL A 80 -6.54 -10.55 -10.62
N PHE A 81 -7.55 -10.03 -9.94
CA PHE A 81 -8.97 -10.31 -10.19
C PHE A 81 -9.61 -9.13 -10.90
N ARG A 82 -10.63 -9.40 -11.70
CA ARG A 82 -11.47 -8.39 -12.33
C ARG A 82 -12.88 -8.47 -11.78
N TRP A 83 -13.46 -7.35 -11.44
CA TRP A 83 -14.86 -7.23 -11.09
C TRP A 83 -15.73 -7.30 -12.35
N ALA A 84 -16.64 -8.25 -12.38
CA ALA A 84 -17.62 -8.41 -13.47
C ALA A 84 -18.87 -9.09 -12.91
N SER A 85 -20.05 -8.69 -13.38
CA SER A 85 -21.32 -9.32 -13.00
C SER A 85 -21.52 -9.47 -11.49
N GLY A 86 -21.05 -8.51 -10.71
CA GLY A 86 -21.25 -8.50 -9.26
C GLY A 86 -20.28 -9.37 -8.46
N ALA A 87 -19.17 -9.84 -9.02
CA ALA A 87 -18.17 -10.64 -8.34
C ALA A 87 -16.75 -10.39 -8.90
N PHE A 88 -15.74 -10.80 -8.14
CA PHE A 88 -14.35 -10.85 -8.59
C PHE A 88 -14.04 -12.21 -9.22
N TYR A 89 -13.51 -12.20 -10.43
CA TYR A 89 -13.06 -13.37 -11.15
C TYR A 89 -11.55 -13.31 -11.38
N PRO A 90 -10.82 -14.43 -11.28
CA PRO A 90 -9.41 -14.46 -11.62
C PRO A 90 -9.18 -13.96 -13.04
N HIS A 91 -8.32 -12.96 -13.19
CA HIS A 91 -7.98 -12.35 -14.47
C HIS A 91 -6.57 -12.72 -14.92
N GLN A 92 -5.62 -12.63 -14.01
CA GLN A 92 -4.22 -12.92 -14.28
C GLN A 92 -3.53 -13.48 -13.05
N ALA A 93 -2.79 -14.57 -13.21
CA ALA A 93 -1.81 -15.04 -12.25
C ALA A 93 -0.48 -14.33 -12.51
N LEU A 94 0.08 -13.70 -11.49
CA LEU A 94 1.44 -13.19 -11.52
C LEU A 94 2.42 -14.36 -11.32
N ARG A 95 3.71 -14.15 -11.58
CA ARG A 95 4.70 -15.24 -11.51
C ARG A 95 4.66 -15.96 -10.17
N PRO A 96 4.52 -17.29 -10.13
CA PRO A 96 4.39 -18.08 -8.90
C PRO A 96 5.70 -18.13 -8.09
N TRP A 97 5.58 -18.49 -6.79
CA TRP A 97 6.65 -18.94 -5.91
C TRP A 97 7.65 -17.88 -5.44
N ARG A 98 7.19 -16.68 -5.16
CA ARG A 98 8.14 -15.60 -4.88
C ARG A 98 7.97 -14.92 -3.53
N ARG A 99 7.13 -15.44 -2.63
CA ARG A 99 6.88 -14.86 -1.29
C ARG A 99 6.51 -13.38 -1.38
N ASP A 100 5.56 -13.08 -2.24
CA ASP A 100 5.11 -11.70 -2.45
C ASP A 100 4.47 -11.15 -1.17
N THR A 101 4.85 -9.94 -0.80
CA THR A 101 4.44 -9.31 0.45
C THR A 101 3.57 -8.09 0.24
N HIS A 102 3.69 -7.43 -0.89
CA HIS A 102 2.95 -6.19 -1.17
C HIS A 102 2.79 -5.93 -2.66
N LEU A 103 1.76 -5.18 -2.99
CA LEU A 103 1.42 -4.74 -4.34
C LEU A 103 1.07 -3.25 -4.30
N GLU A 104 1.54 -2.49 -5.27
CA GLU A 104 1.21 -1.08 -5.43
C GLU A 104 0.84 -0.76 -6.87
N PHE A 105 -0.42 -0.34 -7.09
CA PHE A 105 -0.84 0.24 -8.35
C PHE A 105 -0.40 1.69 -8.45
N LEU A 106 0.13 2.08 -9.60
CA LEU A 106 0.53 3.45 -9.88
C LEU A 106 0.49 3.71 -11.39
N GLU A 107 0.70 4.96 -11.77
CA GLU A 107 0.83 5.35 -13.17
C GLU A 107 2.25 5.83 -13.45
N LEU A 108 2.89 5.27 -14.47
CA LEU A 108 4.24 5.58 -14.91
C LEU A 108 4.22 6.00 -16.38
N GLY A 109 4.54 7.27 -16.65
CA GLY A 109 4.55 7.81 -18.01
C GLY A 109 3.20 7.69 -18.72
N GLY A 110 2.09 7.97 -18.02
CA GLY A 110 0.73 7.90 -18.57
C GLY A 110 0.18 6.48 -18.74
N ARG A 111 0.86 5.47 -18.23
CA ARG A 111 0.42 4.07 -18.29
C ARG A 111 0.30 3.47 -16.90
N ALA A 112 -0.75 2.69 -16.68
CA ALA A 112 -0.90 1.95 -15.45
C ALA A 112 0.21 0.93 -15.26
N ALA A 113 0.67 0.79 -14.04
CA ALA A 113 1.72 -0.13 -13.62
C ALA A 113 1.37 -0.78 -12.28
N LEU A 114 2.03 -1.87 -12.00
CA LEU A 114 1.93 -2.61 -10.73
C LEU A 114 3.33 -2.93 -10.25
N VAL A 115 3.66 -2.50 -9.04
CA VAL A 115 4.90 -2.89 -8.36
C VAL A 115 4.59 -4.02 -7.40
N VAL A 116 5.33 -5.12 -7.52
CA VAL A 116 5.22 -6.30 -6.66
C VAL A 116 6.47 -6.43 -5.81
N CYS A 117 6.31 -6.34 -4.50
CA CYS A 117 7.38 -6.57 -3.52
C CYS A 117 7.41 -8.03 -3.09
N SER A 118 8.60 -8.54 -2.86
CA SER A 118 8.84 -9.92 -2.46
C SER A 118 9.97 -9.99 -1.41
N ALA A 119 9.78 -10.84 -0.40
CA ALA A 119 10.82 -11.08 0.60
C ALA A 119 12.03 -11.89 0.05
N ALA A 120 11.94 -12.42 -1.16
CA ALA A 120 12.95 -13.31 -1.74
C ALA A 120 13.73 -12.70 -2.91
N ARG A 121 13.37 -11.50 -3.36
CA ARG A 121 13.97 -10.88 -4.55
C ARG A 121 13.70 -9.38 -4.63
N ARG A 122 14.29 -8.74 -5.65
CA ARG A 122 14.03 -7.34 -6.01
C ARG A 122 12.57 -7.15 -6.38
N PRO A 123 11.95 -6.00 -6.04
CA PRO A 123 10.62 -5.65 -6.51
C PRO A 123 10.55 -5.65 -8.03
N GLN A 124 9.44 -6.14 -8.55
CA GLN A 124 9.18 -6.19 -9.99
C GLN A 124 8.18 -5.11 -10.38
N VAL A 125 8.46 -4.39 -11.45
CA VAL A 125 7.55 -3.46 -12.09
C VAL A 125 6.90 -4.14 -13.28
N TYR A 126 5.56 -4.17 -13.29
CA TYR A 126 4.74 -4.62 -14.41
C TYR A 126 4.08 -3.43 -15.07
N ARG A 127 3.89 -3.48 -16.38
CA ARG A 127 3.12 -2.48 -17.13
C ARG A 127 1.83 -3.07 -17.67
N TRP A 128 0.78 -2.30 -17.60
CA TRP A 128 -0.51 -2.64 -18.16
C TRP A 128 -0.50 -2.52 -19.68
N SER A 129 -0.88 -3.57 -20.39
CA SER A 129 -0.96 -3.61 -21.86
C SER A 129 -2.33 -3.22 -22.41
N GLY A 130 -3.30 -2.93 -21.55
CA GLY A 130 -4.72 -2.79 -21.90
C GLY A 130 -5.54 -4.03 -21.58
N ALA A 131 -4.89 -5.19 -21.43
CA ALA A 131 -5.52 -6.46 -21.13
C ALA A 131 -4.86 -7.20 -19.95
N ALA A 132 -3.55 -7.09 -19.79
CA ALA A 132 -2.80 -7.81 -18.77
C ALA A 132 -1.56 -7.00 -18.32
N PHE A 133 -0.98 -7.39 -17.18
CA PHE A 133 0.29 -6.88 -16.68
C PHE A 133 1.45 -7.69 -17.24
N ALA A 134 2.33 -7.03 -17.99
CA ALA A 134 3.56 -7.62 -18.50
C ALA A 134 4.77 -7.19 -17.66
N PRO A 135 5.71 -8.08 -17.34
CA PRO A 135 6.96 -7.71 -16.68
C PRO A 135 7.71 -6.64 -17.48
N HIS A 136 8.18 -5.59 -16.81
CA HIS A 136 8.89 -4.50 -17.44
C HIS A 136 10.34 -4.44 -16.95
N THR A 137 10.55 -4.20 -15.64
CA THR A 137 11.89 -4.10 -15.04
C THR A 137 11.83 -4.48 -13.56
N ASP A 138 12.97 -4.73 -12.96
CA ASP A 138 13.09 -4.81 -11.51
C ASP A 138 13.55 -3.47 -10.91
N ILE A 139 13.46 -3.35 -9.58
CA ILE A 139 13.98 -2.19 -8.86
C ILE A 139 15.31 -2.57 -8.22
N PRO A 140 16.42 -1.93 -8.61
CA PRO A 140 17.75 -2.27 -8.10
C PRO A 140 17.92 -1.82 -6.65
N HIS A 141 18.92 -2.37 -5.97
CA HIS A 141 19.36 -1.99 -4.62
C HIS A 141 18.35 -2.19 -3.48
N ALA A 142 17.28 -2.95 -3.72
CA ALA A 142 16.27 -3.27 -2.71
C ALA A 142 15.84 -4.75 -2.83
N PRO A 143 16.74 -5.73 -2.61
CA PRO A 143 16.48 -7.14 -2.92
C PRO A 143 15.42 -7.79 -2.03
N ASP A 144 15.07 -7.17 -0.91
CA ASP A 144 14.18 -7.66 0.14
C ASP A 144 13.15 -6.61 0.54
N ALA A 145 12.72 -5.76 -0.39
CA ALA A 145 11.70 -4.77 -0.11
C ALA A 145 10.37 -5.43 0.28
N TYR A 146 9.88 -5.09 1.47
CA TYR A 146 8.65 -5.65 2.03
C TYR A 146 7.39 -4.98 1.48
N ALA A 147 7.41 -3.66 1.34
CA ALA A 147 6.29 -2.88 0.83
C ALA A 147 6.77 -1.70 -0.02
N ALA A 148 5.90 -1.28 -0.93
CA ALA A 148 6.09 -0.12 -1.78
C ALA A 148 4.85 0.77 -1.71
N LYS A 149 5.05 2.09 -1.58
CA LYS A 149 4.01 3.12 -1.68
C LYS A 149 4.53 4.27 -2.52
N HIS A 150 3.69 4.84 -3.37
CA HIS A 150 4.10 5.92 -4.25
C HIS A 150 3.55 7.27 -3.84
N PHE A 151 4.23 8.33 -4.24
CA PHE A 151 3.74 9.69 -4.20
C PHE A 151 4.23 10.47 -5.42
N ARG A 152 3.56 11.58 -5.72
CA ARG A 152 4.00 12.53 -6.74
C ARG A 152 4.51 13.80 -6.09
N ALA A 153 5.64 14.31 -6.54
CA ALA A 153 6.13 15.60 -6.08
C ALA A 153 5.19 16.73 -6.55
N ARG A 154 5.13 17.82 -5.77
CA ARG A 154 4.47 19.07 -6.18
C ARG A 154 5.47 19.92 -6.96
N GLY A 155 5.03 20.49 -8.08
CA GLY A 155 5.85 21.36 -8.93
C GLY A 155 6.85 20.60 -9.82
N GLY A 156 7.51 21.32 -10.71
CA GLY A 156 8.46 20.75 -11.65
C GLY A 156 7.81 19.77 -12.65
N ASP A 157 8.50 18.70 -12.94
CA ASP A 157 8.09 17.64 -13.87
C ASP A 157 7.06 16.66 -13.30
N GLY A 158 6.56 16.89 -12.09
CA GLY A 158 5.57 16.01 -11.45
C GLY A 158 6.06 14.58 -11.22
N GLY A 159 7.36 14.40 -10.93
CA GLY A 159 8.01 13.10 -10.81
C GLY A 159 7.28 12.12 -9.89
N VAL A 160 7.33 10.84 -10.25
CA VAL A 160 6.77 9.73 -9.47
C VAL A 160 7.88 9.15 -8.59
N PHE A 161 7.61 9.07 -7.30
CA PHE A 161 8.51 8.52 -6.29
C PHE A 161 7.89 7.30 -5.63
N LEU A 162 8.74 6.36 -5.25
CA LEU A 162 8.36 5.13 -4.58
C LEU A 162 9.11 5.02 -3.26
N CYS A 163 8.35 4.88 -2.16
CA CYS A 163 8.89 4.57 -0.85
C CYS A 163 8.97 3.06 -0.67
N LEU A 164 10.17 2.52 -0.47
CA LEU A 164 10.40 1.10 -0.24
C LEU A 164 10.79 0.87 1.22
N THR A 165 10.08 -0.04 1.89
CA THR A 165 10.48 -0.52 3.21
C THR A 165 11.37 -1.74 3.10
N ARG A 166 12.28 -1.86 4.05
CA ARG A 166 13.07 -3.07 4.30
C ARG A 166 13.05 -3.34 5.80
N PHE A 167 12.87 -4.60 6.20
CA PHE A 167 12.90 -4.95 7.62
C PHE A 167 14.32 -4.83 8.18
N LEU A 168 15.29 -5.27 7.40
CA LEU A 168 16.72 -5.11 7.72
C LEU A 168 17.34 -4.06 6.79
N GLY A 169 17.89 -3.01 7.37
CA GLY A 169 18.55 -1.92 6.66
C GLY A 169 17.64 -0.71 6.41
N ASP A 170 18.17 0.25 5.68
CA ASP A 170 17.50 1.51 5.43
C ASP A 170 16.31 1.36 4.49
N ALA A 171 15.27 2.17 4.73
CA ALA A 171 14.21 2.41 3.75
C ALA A 171 14.75 3.24 2.60
N LYS A 172 14.11 3.18 1.43
CA LYS A 172 14.60 3.85 0.23
C LYS A 172 13.50 4.66 -0.44
N VAL A 173 13.90 5.78 -1.00
CA VAL A 173 13.08 6.57 -1.91
C VAL A 173 13.66 6.43 -3.31
N MET A 174 12.83 5.98 -4.24
CA MET A 174 13.19 5.77 -5.63
C MET A 174 12.44 6.78 -6.49
N ARG A 175 13.05 7.27 -7.56
CA ARG A 175 12.42 8.12 -8.56
C ARG A 175 12.27 7.38 -9.88
N TRP A 176 11.14 7.52 -10.53
CA TRP A 176 10.95 7.01 -11.90
C TRP A 176 11.67 7.88 -12.92
N GLU A 177 12.55 7.27 -13.70
CA GLU A 177 13.39 7.93 -14.72
C GLU A 177 12.93 7.60 -16.16
N GLY A 178 11.66 7.25 -16.36
CA GLY A 178 11.07 6.94 -17.65
C GLY A 178 11.11 5.45 -18.05
N SER A 179 12.15 4.73 -17.68
CA SER A 179 12.28 3.30 -17.96
C SER A 179 12.56 2.43 -16.73
N MET A 180 13.08 3.03 -15.66
CA MET A 180 13.43 2.34 -14.43
C MET A 180 13.33 3.29 -13.23
N PHE A 181 13.30 2.72 -12.03
CA PHE A 181 13.44 3.46 -10.77
C PHE A 181 14.93 3.61 -10.41
N ARG A 182 15.31 4.81 -9.99
CA ARG A 182 16.63 5.11 -9.44
C ARG A 182 16.53 5.55 -7.98
N GLU A 183 17.44 5.08 -7.14
CA GLU A 183 17.53 5.53 -5.75
C GLU A 183 17.92 7.01 -5.68
N VAL A 184 17.14 7.80 -4.95
CA VAL A 184 17.40 9.23 -4.72
C VAL A 184 17.66 9.54 -3.26
N GLN A 185 17.23 8.66 -2.34
CA GLN A 185 17.47 8.84 -0.91
C GLN A 185 17.43 7.50 -0.19
N ALA A 186 18.37 7.27 0.71
CA ALA A 186 18.29 6.25 1.75
C ALA A 186 17.81 6.92 3.05
N VAL A 187 16.86 6.29 3.73
CA VAL A 187 16.27 6.79 4.98
C VAL A 187 16.55 5.78 6.07
N PRO A 188 17.31 6.15 7.11
CA PRO A 188 17.61 5.24 8.22
C PRO A 188 16.34 4.67 8.83
N ALA A 189 16.30 3.34 8.99
CA ALA A 189 15.17 2.60 9.53
C ALA A 189 15.65 1.50 10.50
N ARG A 190 14.79 1.15 11.45
CA ARG A 190 15.04 0.11 12.43
C ARG A 190 13.86 -0.86 12.48
N GLY A 191 13.86 -1.84 11.58
CA GLY A 191 12.76 -2.79 11.44
C GLY A 191 11.51 -2.14 10.87
N SER A 192 11.57 -1.60 9.66
CA SER A 192 10.42 -0.94 9.06
C SER A 192 9.59 -1.88 8.19
N LEU A 193 8.28 -1.89 8.42
CA LEU A 193 7.29 -2.57 7.58
C LEU A 193 6.28 -1.61 6.95
N VAL A 194 6.36 -0.32 7.25
CA VAL A 194 5.50 0.71 6.68
C VAL A 194 6.28 1.98 6.37
N PHE A 195 6.17 2.43 5.14
CA PHE A 195 6.71 3.71 4.67
C PHE A 195 5.68 4.34 3.76
N GLN A 196 4.81 5.14 4.34
CA GLN A 196 3.53 5.48 3.77
C GLN A 196 3.39 6.98 3.53
N PRO A 197 3.21 7.41 2.26
CA PRO A 197 2.73 8.74 1.93
C PRO A 197 1.26 8.90 2.31
N LEU A 198 0.90 10.04 2.87
CA LEU A 198 -0.49 10.37 3.17
C LEU A 198 -0.77 11.88 3.10
N LEU A 199 -2.04 12.21 3.02
CA LEU A 199 -2.55 13.58 3.08
C LEU A 199 -3.24 13.78 4.43
N LEU A 200 -2.79 14.76 5.22
CA LEU A 200 -3.37 15.11 6.50
C LEU A 200 -3.60 16.63 6.54
N ALA A 201 -4.82 17.07 6.76
CA ALA A 201 -5.21 18.48 6.77
C ALA A 201 -4.73 19.25 5.52
N GLY A 202 -4.81 18.64 4.34
CA GLY A 202 -4.36 19.25 3.09
C GLY A 202 -2.84 19.29 2.87
N GLN A 203 -2.05 18.83 3.84
CA GLN A 203 -0.60 18.74 3.76
C GLN A 203 -0.14 17.31 3.47
N ARG A 204 0.91 17.18 2.66
CA ARG A 204 1.51 15.87 2.34
C ARG A 204 2.59 15.54 3.35
N TYR A 205 2.53 14.31 3.84
CA TYR A 205 3.51 13.71 4.73
C TYR A 205 3.91 12.34 4.21
N VAL A 206 5.08 11.87 4.63
CA VAL A 206 5.51 10.48 4.47
C VAL A 206 5.93 9.97 5.84
N LEU A 207 5.32 8.87 6.27
CA LEU A 207 5.55 8.31 7.59
C LEU A 207 6.32 6.99 7.47
N LEU A 208 7.43 6.91 8.19
CA LEU A 208 8.25 5.70 8.33
C LEU A 208 8.01 5.10 9.71
N GLY A 209 7.41 3.93 9.73
CA GLY A 209 7.22 3.17 10.96
C GLY A 209 8.45 2.33 11.28
N ASN A 210 8.85 2.30 12.55
CA ASN A 210 9.97 1.50 13.05
C ASN A 210 9.51 0.58 14.16
N ASP A 211 10.03 -0.66 14.20
CA ASP A 211 9.80 -1.60 15.28
C ASP A 211 10.76 -1.39 16.47
N PHE A 212 11.96 -0.88 16.20
CA PHE A 212 13.05 -0.78 17.17
C PHE A 212 13.60 0.63 17.37
N ALA A 213 12.84 1.64 16.95
CA ALA A 213 13.13 3.06 17.15
C ALA A 213 11.81 3.86 17.05
N PRO A 214 11.79 5.14 17.44
CA PRO A 214 10.66 6.02 17.17
C PRO A 214 10.34 6.06 15.66
N SER A 215 9.06 6.06 15.34
CA SER A 215 8.60 6.28 13.97
C SER A 215 8.82 7.73 13.58
N ARG A 216 8.97 8.02 12.28
CA ARG A 216 9.37 9.33 11.79
C ARG A 216 8.39 9.87 10.78
N VAL A 217 8.11 11.16 10.89
CA VAL A 217 7.31 11.93 9.94
C VAL A 217 8.25 12.77 9.09
N PHE A 218 8.02 12.73 7.77
CA PHE A 218 8.75 13.53 6.80
C PHE A 218 7.79 14.41 6.01
N ARG A 219 8.29 15.52 5.49
CA ARG A 219 7.64 16.32 4.45
C ARG A 219 8.36 16.12 3.14
N PRO A 220 7.65 15.85 2.03
CA PRO A 220 8.26 15.86 0.71
C PRO A 220 8.64 17.29 0.33
N GLY A 221 9.93 17.54 0.19
CA GLY A 221 10.49 18.80 -0.29
C GLY A 221 10.54 18.86 -1.83
N ALA A 222 11.24 19.87 -2.32
CA ALA A 222 11.48 20.02 -3.75
C ALA A 222 12.20 18.81 -4.34
N GLY A 223 11.76 18.36 -5.53
CA GLY A 223 12.33 17.18 -6.18
C GLY A 223 12.06 15.85 -5.47
N GLY A 224 11.11 15.81 -4.53
CA GLY A 224 10.70 14.59 -3.84
C GLY A 224 11.62 14.12 -2.70
N ARG A 225 12.65 14.88 -2.36
CA ARG A 225 13.51 14.59 -1.20
C ARG A 225 12.70 14.73 0.09
N LEU A 226 12.81 13.76 0.96
CA LEU A 226 12.12 13.75 2.25
C LEU A 226 12.93 14.49 3.31
N GLU A 227 12.29 15.46 3.94
CA GLU A 227 12.83 16.27 5.03
C GLU A 227 12.23 15.84 6.35
N PRO A 228 13.02 15.54 7.39
CA PRO A 228 12.51 15.18 8.70
C PRO A 228 11.64 16.30 9.29
N ALA A 229 10.49 15.94 9.82
CA ALA A 229 9.58 16.89 10.45
C ALA A 229 9.37 16.60 11.94
N GLN A 230 9.15 15.32 12.30
CA GLN A 230 8.81 14.93 13.66
C GLN A 230 9.10 13.45 13.91
N GLU A 231 9.34 13.10 15.16
CA GLU A 231 9.28 11.71 15.63
C GLU A 231 7.93 11.41 16.26
N LEU A 232 7.45 10.17 16.05
CA LEU A 232 6.22 9.67 16.66
C LEU A 232 6.53 8.45 17.54
N PRO A 233 6.07 8.45 18.80
CA PRO A 233 6.22 7.31 19.69
C PRO A 233 5.21 6.18 19.35
N ALA A 234 5.14 5.79 18.09
CA ALA A 234 4.25 4.72 17.63
C ALA A 234 5.00 3.38 17.67
N PRO A 235 4.67 2.47 18.60
CA PRO A 235 5.37 1.20 18.71
C PRO A 235 4.96 0.22 17.61
N SER A 236 5.91 -0.28 16.86
CA SER A 236 5.71 -1.31 15.82
C SER A 236 4.50 -1.05 14.92
N PRO A 237 4.40 0.13 14.26
CA PRO A 237 3.22 0.47 13.47
C PRO A 237 3.13 -0.42 12.22
N ARG A 238 1.90 -0.70 11.81
CA ARG A 238 1.60 -1.49 10.60
C ARG A 238 0.85 -0.69 9.55
N ALA A 239 0.13 0.35 9.96
CA ALA A 239 -0.52 1.29 9.06
C ALA A 239 -0.72 2.64 9.73
N PHE A 240 -0.72 3.69 8.93
CA PHE A 240 -1.10 5.03 9.32
C PHE A 240 -2.34 5.44 8.52
N VAL A 241 -3.38 5.90 9.21
CA VAL A 241 -4.65 6.28 8.59
C VAL A 241 -5.01 7.70 9.01
N PRO A 242 -5.10 8.64 8.06
CA PRO A 242 -5.62 9.98 8.37
C PRO A 242 -7.12 9.92 8.60
N LEU A 243 -7.57 10.57 9.65
CA LEU A 243 -8.98 10.67 10.01
C LEU A 243 -9.38 12.14 10.18
N ARG A 244 -10.64 12.44 9.90
CA ARG A 244 -11.26 13.71 10.18
C ARG A 244 -12.54 13.51 10.99
N ALA A 245 -12.65 14.23 12.09
CA ALA A 245 -13.86 14.28 12.89
C ALA A 245 -14.25 15.74 13.15
N GLY A 246 -15.32 16.20 12.52
CA GLY A 246 -15.69 17.62 12.49
C GLY A 246 -14.60 18.47 11.82
N GLN A 247 -14.08 19.44 12.55
CA GLN A 247 -12.99 20.31 12.09
C GLN A 247 -11.60 19.80 12.51
N ARG A 248 -11.52 18.71 13.25
CA ARG A 248 -10.27 18.19 13.79
C ARG A 248 -9.72 17.09 12.87
N HIS A 249 -8.40 17.05 12.75
CA HIS A 249 -7.66 16.04 12.01
C HIS A 249 -6.89 15.17 12.97
N PHE A 250 -6.88 13.86 12.69
CA PHE A 250 -6.22 12.86 13.51
C PHE A 250 -5.41 11.92 12.61
N LEU A 251 -4.38 11.34 13.18
CA LEU A 251 -3.60 10.25 12.60
C LEU A 251 -3.78 9.02 13.48
N LEU A 252 -4.30 7.96 12.89
CA LEU A 252 -4.39 6.65 13.52
C LEU A 252 -3.15 5.84 13.16
N ALA A 253 -2.44 5.32 14.14
CA ALA A 253 -1.34 4.38 13.96
C ALA A 253 -1.71 3.03 14.55
N THR A 254 -1.93 2.03 13.68
CA THR A 254 -2.20 0.66 14.12
C THR A 254 -0.90 0.00 14.55
N SER A 255 -0.93 -0.83 15.60
CA SER A 255 0.26 -1.49 16.12
C SER A 255 0.11 -3.00 16.13
N PHE A 256 1.23 -3.70 15.92
CA PHE A 256 1.30 -5.15 16.09
C PHE A 256 1.58 -5.58 17.54
N LYS A 257 2.33 -4.76 18.28
CA LYS A 257 2.81 -5.10 19.62
C LYS A 257 2.17 -4.29 20.76
N GLY A 258 1.21 -3.44 20.45
CA GLY A 258 0.60 -2.57 21.44
C GLY A 258 -0.76 -2.06 21.02
N ALA A 259 -1.29 -1.12 21.80
CA ALA A 259 -2.55 -0.48 21.48
C ALA A 259 -2.41 0.41 20.25
N THR A 260 -3.47 0.47 19.45
CA THR A 260 -3.61 1.48 18.38
C THR A 260 -3.54 2.88 18.99
N GLN A 261 -2.72 3.75 18.45
CA GLN A 261 -2.56 5.13 18.90
C GLN A 261 -3.34 6.08 17.99
N ILE A 262 -3.90 7.12 18.60
CA ILE A 262 -4.56 8.21 17.89
C ILE A 262 -3.85 9.50 18.26
N TYR A 263 -3.31 10.19 17.27
CA TYR A 263 -2.66 11.49 17.42
C TYR A 263 -3.57 12.58 16.88
N ALA A 264 -3.78 13.64 17.65
CA ALA A 264 -4.43 14.83 17.16
C ALA A 264 -3.42 15.72 16.44
N LEU A 265 -3.78 16.25 15.28
CA LEU A 265 -3.00 17.32 14.66
C LEU A 265 -3.30 18.61 15.39
N VAL A 266 -2.28 19.19 16.00
CA VAL A 266 -2.35 20.51 16.62
C VAL A 266 -1.64 21.47 15.68
N SER A 267 -2.32 22.52 15.22
CA SER A 267 -1.64 23.66 14.59
C SER A 267 -0.93 24.42 15.71
N GLU A 268 0.39 24.51 15.64
CA GLU A 268 1.07 25.57 16.41
C GLU A 268 0.58 26.88 15.82
N ASP A 269 -0.18 27.64 16.58
CA ASP A 269 -0.36 29.06 16.32
C ASP A 269 1.04 29.67 16.41
N VAL A 270 1.63 29.98 15.27
CA VAL A 270 2.80 30.84 15.21
C VAL A 270 2.29 32.21 15.67
N GLY A 271 2.40 32.43 16.96
CA GLY A 271 2.12 33.74 17.55
C GLY A 271 2.96 34.79 16.82
N THR A 272 2.26 35.69 16.22
CA THR A 272 2.80 36.93 15.60
C THR A 272 3.61 37.74 16.59
#